data_0072723a0e2be995150af5d2befdc3fc
#
_entry.id   0072723a0e2be995150af5d2befdc3fc
#
_cell.length_a   1.000
_cell.length_b   1.000
_cell.length_c   1.000
_cell.angle_alpha   90.00
_cell.angle_beta   90.00
_cell.angle_gamma   90.00
#
_symmetry.space_group_name_H-M   'P 1'
#
loop_
_entity.id
_entity.type
_entity.pdbx_description
1 polymer ?
#
loop_
_entity_poly.entity_id
_entity_poly.type
_entity_poly.pdbx_seq_one_letter_code
_entity_poly.pdbx_strand_id
1 'polypeptide(L)'
;MPAISHNEEINYKETNLCTLLIAHSHGIRLYIDKIAIDLQQGSCILISPVQSYTVESSNKEAQLVRFTFETFKVEGMTLNPIAHPPLLCGYPYRLLFSQVKRVLGNEAWMRNPFCSSLSALEMAMMQSRLQLILSMMTQLDQQPAHFQNEEKLKMIQKTVQYMEQHYDEDLTVEQLANMAGMVRWQYSQQFKILTGKKPTDYLAHLRINQAKELLCNSAEPLRKISRQIGFKDESYFSRCFHKLTGNTPREYANIHLHNQQKTVVDSLGREIHVPKDATRIVTAGTDTLGELLVLGISPLGAAISIMKNQVIYHNKLRNIHNIGYWADPEKISELQPELLLVSNYRAQDLQELDAIAPTVILNSKFRLFERLRYIAKLVERSKEAEKWITTYEDKVRLVRRELADAYVTGETATVYLKLGEKLYIMGQNGLAATLYESLGFRPSAKVKHLIEKGQAWIEIQQHQMNHYVGNHNFILVSPQELQTATHCPQIATITTLTPGKNHFMDATWNYDDPITRGRLLEVLPYIFKKKTM
;
A
#
# COMPACT_ATOMS: atom_id res chain seq x y z
N MET A 1 -7.99 26.24 15.73
CA MET A 1 -8.48 24.90 15.35
C MET A 1 -8.94 24.95 13.91
N PRO A 2 -8.56 24.01 13.04
CA PRO A 2 -9.18 23.92 11.75
C PRO A 2 -10.66 23.57 11.93
N ALA A 3 -11.56 24.24 11.17
CA ALA A 3 -12.89 23.73 10.95
C ALA A 3 -12.73 22.31 10.39
N ILE A 4 -13.43 21.34 10.96
CA ILE A 4 -13.37 19.95 10.49
C ILE A 4 -13.94 19.97 9.07
N SER A 5 -13.12 19.68 8.07
CA SER A 5 -13.59 19.57 6.70
C SER A 5 -14.51 18.36 6.57
N HIS A 6 -15.46 18.45 5.67
CA HIS A 6 -16.44 17.39 5.40
C HIS A 6 -15.69 16.07 5.08
N ASN A 7 -15.86 15.02 5.89
CA ASN A 7 -15.23 13.70 5.80
C ASN A 7 -13.72 13.61 6.14
N GLU A 8 -13.18 14.46 6.98
CA GLU A 8 -11.86 14.18 7.57
C GLU A 8 -11.99 13.20 8.75
N GLU A 9 -11.55 11.98 8.54
CA GLU A 9 -11.23 11.03 9.62
C GLU A 9 -9.93 11.49 10.29
N ILE A 10 -10.04 12.25 11.37
CA ILE A 10 -8.86 12.63 12.15
C ILE A 10 -8.62 11.52 13.19
N ASN A 11 -7.72 10.62 12.88
CA ASN A 11 -7.36 9.51 13.76
C ASN A 11 -6.28 10.00 14.75
N TYR A 12 -6.64 10.20 16.01
CA TYR A 12 -5.71 10.59 17.07
C TYR A 12 -5.27 9.36 17.86
N LYS A 13 -4.22 8.72 17.40
CA LYS A 13 -3.50 7.67 18.12
C LYS A 13 -2.15 8.25 18.51
N GLU A 14 -1.84 8.35 19.78
CA GLU A 14 -0.54 8.79 20.33
C GLU A 14 -0.56 10.08 21.15
N THR A 15 -1.28 10.11 22.24
CA THR A 15 -0.90 11.05 23.30
C THR A 15 -1.16 10.36 24.65
N ASN A 16 -0.19 10.37 25.54
CA ASN A 16 -0.37 10.05 26.96
C ASN A 16 -1.18 11.15 27.67
N LEU A 17 -2.02 11.88 26.94
CA LEU A 17 -2.74 13.06 27.40
C LEU A 17 -4.24 12.79 27.41
N CYS A 18 -4.91 13.24 28.46
CA CYS A 18 -6.37 13.33 28.47
C CYS A 18 -6.85 14.37 27.46
N THR A 19 -7.95 14.08 26.77
CA THR A 19 -8.55 14.98 25.80
C THR A 19 -9.96 15.36 26.22
N LEU A 20 -10.25 16.65 26.37
CA LEU A 20 -11.59 17.19 26.54
C LEU A 20 -12.07 17.75 25.21
N LEU A 21 -13.17 17.21 24.68
CA LEU A 21 -13.87 17.69 23.49
C LEU A 21 -15.13 18.44 23.90
N ILE A 22 -15.36 19.61 23.28
CA ILE A 22 -16.55 20.44 23.52
C ILE A 22 -17.18 20.75 22.17
N ALA A 23 -18.41 20.28 21.95
CA ALA A 23 -19.17 20.57 20.74
C ALA A 23 -19.73 22.00 20.79
N HIS A 24 -19.23 22.88 19.92
CA HIS A 24 -19.69 24.25 19.79
C HIS A 24 -20.84 24.39 18.81
N SER A 25 -21.07 23.42 17.94
CA SER A 25 -22.15 23.35 16.96
C SER A 25 -22.81 21.97 16.92
N HIS A 26 -23.92 21.87 16.20
CA HIS A 26 -24.58 20.59 15.91
C HIS A 26 -23.93 19.88 14.73
N GLY A 27 -24.23 18.58 14.56
CA GLY A 27 -23.80 17.79 13.40
C GLY A 27 -22.40 17.19 13.54
N ILE A 28 -21.93 17.03 14.76
CA ILE A 28 -20.65 16.37 15.08
C ILE A 28 -20.94 14.95 15.56
N ARG A 29 -20.29 13.98 14.94
CA ARG A 29 -20.31 12.58 15.36
C ARG A 29 -18.91 12.17 15.83
N LEU A 30 -18.84 11.65 17.03
CA LEU A 30 -17.62 11.17 17.65
C LEU A 30 -17.67 9.64 17.73
N TYR A 31 -16.59 8.97 17.33
CA TYR A 31 -16.40 7.54 17.55
C TYR A 31 -15.32 7.38 18.62
N ILE A 32 -15.64 6.72 19.72
CA ILE A 32 -14.68 6.32 20.75
C ILE A 32 -14.68 4.79 20.84
N ASP A 33 -13.54 4.18 20.62
CA ASP A 33 -13.39 2.71 20.60
C ASP A 33 -14.45 2.04 19.72
N LYS A 34 -14.70 2.63 18.53
CA LYS A 34 -15.72 2.25 17.54
C LYS A 34 -17.19 2.54 17.93
N ILE A 35 -17.46 3.13 19.08
CA ILE A 35 -18.80 3.51 19.51
C ILE A 35 -19.10 4.91 18.98
N ALA A 36 -20.16 5.05 18.17
CA ALA A 36 -20.59 6.33 17.61
C ALA A 36 -21.45 7.11 18.61
N ILE A 37 -21.09 8.36 18.87
CA ILE A 37 -21.78 9.30 19.77
C ILE A 37 -22.11 10.57 19.00
N ASP A 38 -23.39 10.90 18.83
CA ASP A 38 -23.80 12.18 18.23
C ASP A 38 -23.73 13.30 19.27
N LEU A 39 -22.85 14.26 19.07
CA LEU A 39 -22.67 15.38 19.97
C LEU A 39 -23.68 16.49 19.68
N GLN A 40 -24.38 16.90 20.70
CA GLN A 40 -25.23 18.11 20.65
C GLN A 40 -24.39 19.32 21.03
N GLN A 41 -24.81 20.50 20.59
CA GLN A 41 -24.21 21.76 21.01
C GLN A 41 -24.16 21.87 22.55
N GLY A 42 -22.99 22.18 23.10
CA GLY A 42 -22.72 22.22 24.55
C GLY A 42 -22.35 20.87 25.16
N SER A 43 -22.30 19.78 24.39
CA SER A 43 -21.78 18.50 24.89
C SER A 43 -20.29 18.58 25.12
N CYS A 44 -19.86 18.12 26.30
CA CYS A 44 -18.45 18.00 26.70
C CYS A 44 -18.14 16.51 26.92
N ILE A 45 -17.10 16.02 26.29
CA ILE A 45 -16.65 14.62 26.46
C ILE A 45 -15.18 14.61 26.87
N LEU A 46 -14.88 13.85 27.92
CA LEU A 46 -13.53 13.56 28.35
C LEU A 46 -13.10 12.20 27.80
N ILE A 47 -11.93 12.14 27.17
CA ILE A 47 -11.34 10.95 26.56
C ILE A 47 -10.06 10.63 27.31
N SER A 48 -9.89 9.38 27.74
CA SER A 48 -8.67 8.95 28.42
C SER A 48 -7.51 8.70 27.43
N PRO A 49 -6.24 8.72 27.89
CA PRO A 49 -5.08 8.47 27.04
C PRO A 49 -5.07 7.12 26.32
N VAL A 50 -5.80 6.13 26.85
CA VAL A 50 -5.88 4.76 26.29
C VAL A 50 -6.99 4.60 25.26
N GLN A 51 -7.90 5.57 25.15
CA GLN A 51 -9.03 5.52 24.22
C GLN A 51 -8.67 6.13 22.88
N SER A 52 -8.96 5.41 21.80
CA SER A 52 -8.88 5.96 20.44
C SER A 52 -10.20 6.66 20.08
N TYR A 53 -10.11 7.76 19.35
CA TYR A 53 -11.32 8.44 18.87
C TYR A 53 -11.13 9.03 17.48
N THR A 54 -12.25 9.08 16.74
CA THR A 54 -12.37 9.77 15.45
C THR A 54 -13.56 10.71 15.47
N VAL A 55 -13.46 11.81 14.74
CA VAL A 55 -14.49 12.83 14.66
C VAL A 55 -14.94 12.97 13.21
N GLU A 56 -16.23 12.84 12.99
CA GLU A 56 -16.88 13.13 11.71
C GLU A 56 -17.81 14.33 11.84
N SER A 57 -17.93 15.11 10.79
CA SER A 57 -18.90 16.22 10.74
C SER A 57 -19.79 16.09 9.52
N SER A 58 -21.10 16.23 9.74
CA SER A 58 -22.10 16.34 8.68
C SER A 58 -22.27 17.77 8.16
N ASN A 59 -21.63 18.77 8.79
CA ASN A 59 -21.74 20.17 8.46
C ASN A 59 -20.33 20.79 8.27
N LYS A 60 -20.13 21.53 7.17
CA LYS A 60 -18.88 22.25 6.88
C LYS A 60 -18.53 23.35 7.89
N GLU A 61 -19.51 23.85 8.63
CA GLU A 61 -19.34 24.88 9.66
C GLU A 61 -19.28 24.30 11.09
N ALA A 62 -19.17 22.98 11.21
CA ALA A 62 -19.11 22.36 12.53
C ALA A 62 -17.83 22.77 13.28
N GLN A 63 -18.01 23.19 14.52
CA GLN A 63 -16.93 23.62 15.39
C GLN A 63 -16.82 22.73 16.62
N LEU A 64 -15.63 22.19 16.84
CA LEU A 64 -15.28 21.37 18.00
C LEU A 64 -14.05 21.98 18.68
N VAL A 65 -14.17 22.25 19.97
CA VAL A 65 -13.04 22.73 20.79
C VAL A 65 -12.37 21.53 21.45
N ARG A 66 -11.04 21.42 21.34
CA ARG A 66 -10.25 20.35 21.92
C ARG A 66 -9.22 20.92 22.89
N PHE A 67 -9.21 20.39 24.11
CA PHE A 67 -8.14 20.59 25.07
C PHE A 67 -7.42 19.26 25.32
N THR A 68 -6.11 19.26 25.26
CA THR A 68 -5.26 18.14 25.66
C THR A 68 -4.47 18.54 26.89
N PHE A 69 -4.45 17.68 27.92
CA PHE A 69 -3.82 17.99 29.20
C PHE A 69 -3.39 16.72 29.94
N GLU A 70 -2.42 16.85 30.83
CA GLU A 70 -2.01 15.79 31.74
C GLU A 70 -2.73 15.93 33.07
N THR A 71 -3.02 14.80 33.69
CA THR A 71 -3.62 14.73 35.04
C THR A 71 -2.63 14.11 36.01
N PHE A 72 -2.48 14.76 37.16
CA PHE A 72 -1.56 14.31 38.21
C PHE A 72 -2.29 14.17 39.55
N LYS A 73 -1.94 13.15 40.33
CA LYS A 73 -2.32 13.04 41.72
C LYS A 73 -1.19 13.60 42.58
N VAL A 74 -1.55 14.53 43.47
CA VAL A 74 -0.59 15.09 44.44
C VAL A 74 -0.59 14.18 45.67
N GLU A 75 0.52 13.51 45.91
CA GLU A 75 0.75 12.69 47.12
C GLU A 75 1.97 13.24 47.82
N GLY A 76 1.73 14.04 48.89
CA GLY A 76 2.76 14.76 49.58
C GLY A 76 3.46 15.82 48.68
N MET A 77 4.77 15.69 48.45
CA MET A 77 5.53 16.56 47.54
C MET A 77 5.73 15.95 46.13
N THR A 78 5.13 14.81 45.83
CA THR A 78 5.28 14.11 44.55
C THR A 78 4.05 14.27 43.65
N LEU A 79 4.31 14.50 42.35
CA LEU A 79 3.29 14.54 41.32
C LEU A 79 3.32 13.19 40.55
N ASN A 80 2.31 12.36 40.76
CA ASN A 80 2.19 11.08 40.05
C ASN A 80 1.19 11.22 38.92
N PRO A 81 1.55 10.89 37.64
CA PRO A 81 0.62 10.92 36.53
C PRO A 81 -0.55 9.97 36.79
N ILE A 82 -1.78 10.44 36.50
CA ILE A 82 -2.98 9.62 36.60
C ILE A 82 -3.48 9.35 35.18
N ALA A 83 -3.57 8.05 34.82
CA ALA A 83 -4.10 7.64 33.53
C ALA A 83 -5.63 7.90 33.39
N HIS A 84 -6.33 8.04 34.51
CA HIS A 84 -7.78 8.25 34.56
C HIS A 84 -8.12 9.41 35.52
N PRO A 85 -8.62 10.56 35.01
CA PRO A 85 -9.14 11.61 35.88
C PRO A 85 -10.40 11.11 36.63
N PRO A 86 -10.79 11.74 37.74
CA PRO A 86 -11.94 11.35 38.55
C PRO A 86 -13.29 11.66 37.86
N LEU A 87 -13.32 11.72 36.54
CA LEU A 87 -14.48 11.96 35.70
C LEU A 87 -14.69 10.79 34.74
N LEU A 88 -15.94 10.50 34.39
CA LEU A 88 -16.29 9.43 33.45
C LEU A 88 -15.75 9.78 32.04
N CYS A 89 -14.80 8.98 31.57
CA CYS A 89 -14.28 9.11 30.22
C CYS A 89 -15.23 8.46 29.20
N GLY A 90 -15.36 9.07 28.03
CA GLY A 90 -16.21 8.55 26.95
C GLY A 90 -17.70 8.84 27.12
N TYR A 91 -18.10 9.61 28.14
CA TYR A 91 -19.49 9.99 28.39
C TYR A 91 -19.77 11.46 28.03
N PRO A 92 -20.87 11.79 27.29
CA PRO A 92 -21.20 13.16 26.95
C PRO A 92 -21.89 13.88 28.13
N TYR A 93 -21.16 14.75 28.80
CA TYR A 93 -21.71 15.67 29.79
C TYR A 93 -22.44 16.80 29.07
N ARG A 94 -23.71 17.04 29.42
CA ARG A 94 -24.50 18.16 28.87
C ARG A 94 -24.42 19.36 29.79
N LEU A 95 -23.52 20.28 29.49
CA LEU A 95 -23.47 21.57 30.11
C LEU A 95 -24.41 22.55 29.39
N LEU A 96 -24.94 23.54 30.12
CA LEU A 96 -25.69 24.61 29.47
C LEU A 96 -24.75 25.38 28.54
N PHE A 97 -25.06 25.40 27.25
CA PHE A 97 -24.19 26.03 26.24
C PHE A 97 -23.83 27.47 26.56
N SER A 98 -24.79 28.23 27.16
CA SER A 98 -24.57 29.59 27.63
C SER A 98 -23.49 29.69 28.72
N GLN A 99 -23.39 28.70 29.61
CA GLN A 99 -22.32 28.62 30.63
C GLN A 99 -20.98 28.28 30.00
N VAL A 100 -20.95 27.28 29.12
CA VAL A 100 -19.74 26.91 28.38
C VAL A 100 -19.23 28.10 27.56
N LYS A 101 -20.10 28.78 26.83
CA LYS A 101 -19.75 29.98 26.06
C LYS A 101 -19.23 31.11 26.93
N ARG A 102 -19.76 31.31 28.13
CA ARG A 102 -19.29 32.32 29.08
C ARG A 102 -17.88 31.98 29.58
N VAL A 103 -17.58 30.72 29.88
CA VAL A 103 -16.28 30.27 30.32
C VAL A 103 -15.26 30.34 29.20
N LEU A 104 -15.59 29.92 27.99
CA LEU A 104 -14.71 29.98 26.83
C LEU A 104 -14.40 31.42 26.37
N GLY A 105 -15.31 32.40 26.64
CA GLY A 105 -15.14 33.80 26.27
C GLY A 105 -15.34 34.07 24.78
N ASN A 106 -14.91 35.26 24.30
CA ASN A 106 -15.04 35.65 22.90
C ASN A 106 -14.17 34.81 21.97
N GLU A 107 -14.69 34.49 20.78
CA GLU A 107 -14.16 33.52 19.79
C GLU A 107 -12.83 33.92 19.12
N ALA A 108 -12.20 35.03 19.51
CA ALA A 108 -10.97 35.52 18.86
C ALA A 108 -9.81 34.53 18.89
N TRP A 109 -9.69 33.72 19.95
CA TRP A 109 -8.67 32.69 20.08
C TRP A 109 -9.01 31.39 19.30
N MET A 110 -10.27 31.16 18.95
CA MET A 110 -10.69 30.02 18.14
C MET A 110 -10.30 30.15 16.66
N ARG A 111 -9.99 31.36 16.20
CA ARG A 111 -9.67 31.66 14.79
C ARG A 111 -8.20 31.44 14.42
N ASN A 112 -7.32 31.20 15.38
CA ASN A 112 -5.89 31.00 15.13
C ASN A 112 -5.46 29.54 15.42
N PRO A 113 -5.36 28.67 14.41
CA PRO A 113 -5.10 27.23 14.61
C PRO A 113 -3.66 26.88 15.04
N PHE A 114 -2.74 27.84 15.00
CA PHE A 114 -1.32 27.64 15.35
C PHE A 114 -0.92 28.50 16.55
N CYS A 115 -1.33 28.10 17.76
CA CYS A 115 -0.79 28.69 18.99
C CYS A 115 0.61 28.15 19.32
N SER A 116 1.59 28.43 18.48
CA SER A 116 3.00 28.17 18.80
C SER A 116 3.62 29.23 19.72
N SER A 117 2.88 30.29 20.13
CA SER A 117 3.36 31.34 21.02
C SER A 117 2.23 32.01 21.79
N LEU A 118 1.54 31.24 22.67
CA LEU A 118 0.68 31.87 23.68
C LEU A 118 1.56 32.55 24.74
N SER A 119 1.19 33.78 25.12
CA SER A 119 1.80 34.44 26.26
C SER A 119 1.53 33.67 27.56
N ALA A 120 2.36 33.80 28.57
CA ALA A 120 2.17 33.15 29.87
C ALA A 120 0.79 33.47 30.47
N LEU A 121 0.27 34.68 30.24
CA LEU A 121 -1.05 35.12 30.71
C LEU A 121 -2.17 34.37 29.96
N GLU A 122 -2.08 34.22 28.64
CA GLU A 122 -3.07 33.48 27.84
C GLU A 122 -3.10 32.00 28.22
N MET A 123 -1.93 31.40 28.47
CA MET A 123 -1.82 30.03 28.96
C MET A 123 -2.49 29.85 30.32
N ALA A 124 -2.26 30.75 31.28
CA ALA A 124 -2.88 30.74 32.60
C ALA A 124 -4.41 30.92 32.51
N MET A 125 -4.88 31.78 31.63
CA MET A 125 -6.31 31.96 31.36
C MET A 125 -6.95 30.68 30.76
N MET A 126 -6.29 30.02 29.84
CA MET A 126 -6.75 28.75 29.23
C MET A 126 -6.81 27.65 30.29
N GLN A 127 -5.81 27.54 31.14
CA GLN A 127 -5.76 26.59 32.24
C GLN A 127 -6.91 26.81 33.23
N SER A 128 -7.19 28.05 33.62
CA SER A 128 -8.30 28.40 34.52
C SER A 128 -9.67 28.07 33.89
N ARG A 129 -9.84 28.30 32.59
CA ARG A 129 -11.06 27.94 31.85
C ARG A 129 -11.28 26.43 31.81
N LEU A 130 -10.23 25.66 31.54
CA LEU A 130 -10.26 24.19 31.57
C LEU A 130 -10.68 23.69 32.95
N GLN A 131 -10.06 24.22 34.05
CA GLN A 131 -10.39 23.85 35.41
C GLN A 131 -11.86 24.16 35.75
N LEU A 132 -12.39 25.29 35.31
CA LEU A 132 -13.80 25.64 35.50
C LEU A 132 -14.74 24.64 34.81
N ILE A 133 -14.46 24.27 33.57
CA ILE A 133 -15.29 23.30 32.84
C ILE A 133 -15.23 21.92 33.51
N LEU A 134 -14.04 21.47 33.90
CA LEU A 134 -13.88 20.19 34.60
C LEU A 134 -14.61 20.21 35.96
N SER A 135 -14.57 21.35 36.70
CA SER A 135 -15.33 21.51 37.94
C SER A 135 -16.85 21.44 37.72
N MET A 136 -17.36 22.06 36.66
CA MET A 136 -18.78 21.93 36.29
C MET A 136 -19.16 20.50 35.96
N MET A 137 -18.31 19.77 35.25
CA MET A 137 -18.52 18.35 34.96
C MET A 137 -18.53 17.51 36.25
N THR A 138 -17.61 17.78 37.18
CA THR A 138 -17.53 17.08 38.48
C THR A 138 -18.78 17.34 39.36
N GLN A 139 -19.33 18.57 39.33
CA GLN A 139 -20.57 18.85 40.03
C GLN A 139 -21.77 18.07 39.48
N LEU A 140 -21.84 17.86 38.18
CA LEU A 140 -22.83 16.99 37.55
C LEU A 140 -22.66 15.54 37.95
N ASP A 141 -21.43 15.08 38.09
CA ASP A 141 -21.06 13.71 38.45
C ASP A 141 -21.43 13.37 39.93
N GLN A 142 -21.39 14.35 40.83
CA GLN A 142 -21.71 14.17 42.25
C GLN A 142 -23.22 14.13 42.59
N GLN A 143 -24.12 14.31 41.60
CA GLN A 143 -25.56 14.19 41.84
C GLN A 143 -25.97 12.70 42.04
N PRO A 144 -26.78 12.33 43.05
CA PRO A 144 -27.16 10.92 43.30
C PRO A 144 -27.80 10.21 42.12
N ALA A 145 -28.47 10.97 41.22
CA ALA A 145 -29.01 10.44 39.97
C ALA A 145 -27.89 10.02 38.96
N HIS A 146 -26.68 10.50 39.15
CA HIS A 146 -25.55 10.21 38.24
C HIS A 146 -24.91 8.84 38.54
N PHE A 147 -24.77 8.46 39.80
CA PHE A 147 -24.25 7.13 40.20
C PHE A 147 -25.12 5.98 39.70
N GLN A 148 -26.45 6.13 39.78
CA GLN A 148 -27.38 5.16 39.19
C GLN A 148 -27.32 5.13 37.65
N ASN A 149 -26.96 6.24 37.01
CA ASN A 149 -26.75 6.31 35.56
C ASN A 149 -25.42 5.67 35.11
N GLU A 150 -24.38 5.72 35.93
CA GLU A 150 -23.07 5.15 35.61
C GLU A 150 -23.11 3.62 35.49
N GLU A 151 -23.71 2.93 36.47
CA GLU A 151 -23.91 1.49 36.37
C GLU A 151 -24.78 1.10 35.18
N LYS A 152 -25.86 1.82 34.98
CA LYS A 152 -26.74 1.62 33.82
C LYS A 152 -26.02 1.84 32.49
N LEU A 153 -25.14 2.83 32.42
CA LEU A 153 -24.34 3.12 31.23
C LEU A 153 -23.32 2.01 30.94
N LYS A 154 -22.60 1.56 31.97
CA LYS A 154 -21.68 0.42 31.87
C LYS A 154 -22.41 -0.85 31.40
N MET A 155 -23.64 -1.05 31.86
CA MET A 155 -24.45 -2.19 31.42
C MET A 155 -24.89 -2.04 29.96
N ILE A 156 -25.28 -0.85 29.51
CA ILE A 156 -25.60 -0.61 28.09
C ILE A 156 -24.35 -0.78 27.20
N GLN A 157 -23.20 -0.28 27.62
CA GLN A 157 -21.94 -0.50 26.91
C GLN A 157 -21.62 -1.99 26.73
N LYS A 158 -21.84 -2.80 27.78
CA LYS A 158 -21.71 -4.26 27.70
C LYS A 158 -22.67 -4.86 26.65
N THR A 159 -23.91 -4.35 26.58
CA THR A 159 -24.85 -4.84 25.55
C THR A 159 -24.45 -4.41 24.13
N VAL A 160 -23.81 -3.26 23.96
CA VAL A 160 -23.23 -2.83 22.67
C VAL A 160 -22.12 -3.79 22.26
N GLN A 161 -21.17 -4.07 23.14
CA GLN A 161 -20.09 -5.05 22.88
C GLN A 161 -20.64 -6.44 22.58
N TYR A 162 -21.67 -6.87 23.31
CA TYR A 162 -22.35 -8.14 23.04
C TYR A 162 -22.98 -8.15 21.64
N MET A 163 -23.67 -7.09 21.24
CA MET A 163 -24.24 -6.95 19.89
C MET A 163 -23.16 -7.00 18.80
N GLU A 164 -21.99 -6.41 19.03
CA GLU A 164 -20.86 -6.42 18.09
C GLU A 164 -20.25 -7.81 17.91
N GLN A 165 -20.26 -8.64 18.97
CA GLN A 165 -19.72 -10.00 18.95
C GLN A 165 -20.74 -11.05 18.47
N HIS A 166 -22.05 -10.77 18.60
CA HIS A 166 -23.15 -11.71 18.34
C HIS A 166 -24.18 -11.15 17.36
N TYR A 167 -23.77 -10.26 16.44
CA TYR A 167 -24.69 -9.60 15.51
C TYR A 167 -25.42 -10.57 14.57
N ASP A 168 -24.86 -11.73 14.33
CA ASP A 168 -25.40 -12.80 13.48
C ASP A 168 -26.48 -13.64 14.19
N GLU A 169 -26.58 -13.55 15.51
CA GLU A 169 -27.58 -14.24 16.30
C GLU A 169 -28.94 -13.53 16.33
N ASP A 170 -29.99 -14.25 16.76
CA ASP A 170 -31.34 -13.71 16.90
C ASP A 170 -31.49 -12.86 18.17
N LEU A 171 -30.92 -11.66 18.15
CA LEU A 171 -30.94 -10.75 19.29
C LEU A 171 -32.24 -9.95 19.35
N THR A 172 -32.92 -10.04 20.50
CA THR A 172 -34.12 -9.24 20.78
C THR A 172 -33.80 -8.07 21.72
N VAL A 173 -34.54 -6.97 21.58
CA VAL A 173 -34.40 -5.81 22.48
C VAL A 173 -34.70 -6.19 23.93
N GLU A 174 -35.56 -7.17 24.15
CA GLU A 174 -35.91 -7.71 25.45
C GLU A 174 -34.73 -8.41 26.15
N GLN A 175 -34.01 -9.26 25.39
CA GLN A 175 -32.79 -9.91 25.88
C GLN A 175 -31.73 -8.88 26.28
N LEU A 176 -31.48 -7.88 25.41
CA LEU A 176 -30.51 -6.83 25.68
C LEU A 176 -30.90 -5.95 26.88
N ALA A 177 -32.21 -5.65 27.03
CA ALA A 177 -32.72 -4.92 28.17
C ALA A 177 -32.56 -5.71 29.47
N ASN A 178 -32.84 -7.02 29.46
CA ASN A 178 -32.62 -7.92 30.59
C ASN A 178 -31.14 -8.02 30.98
N MET A 179 -30.23 -8.09 29.98
CA MET A 179 -28.79 -8.07 30.24
C MET A 179 -28.33 -6.76 30.89
N ALA A 180 -28.97 -5.64 30.53
CA ALA A 180 -28.70 -4.35 31.15
C ALA A 180 -29.42 -4.13 32.48
N GLY A 181 -30.25 -5.10 32.97
CA GLY A 181 -31.06 -4.95 34.18
C GLY A 181 -32.11 -3.86 34.08
N MET A 182 -32.65 -3.61 32.88
CA MET A 182 -33.58 -2.51 32.60
C MET A 182 -34.87 -3.02 31.98
N VAL A 183 -35.96 -2.27 32.17
CA VAL A 183 -37.18 -2.50 31.40
C VAL A 183 -36.95 -1.99 29.93
N ARG A 184 -37.58 -2.69 28.98
CA ARG A 184 -37.37 -2.48 27.52
C ARG A 184 -37.45 -1.02 27.05
N TRP A 185 -38.43 -0.25 27.53
CA TRP A 185 -38.57 1.15 27.12
C TRP A 185 -37.43 2.04 27.63
N GLN A 186 -37.03 1.84 28.89
CA GLN A 186 -35.91 2.56 29.52
C GLN A 186 -34.58 2.22 28.84
N TYR A 187 -34.32 0.95 28.58
CA TYR A 187 -33.17 0.49 27.83
C TYR A 187 -33.10 1.14 26.44
N SER A 188 -34.20 1.09 25.67
CA SER A 188 -34.25 1.66 24.32
C SER A 188 -34.00 3.17 24.30
N GLN A 189 -34.49 3.89 25.31
CA GLN A 189 -34.26 5.32 25.45
C GLN A 189 -32.79 5.63 25.78
N GLN A 190 -32.23 4.95 26.78
CA GLN A 190 -30.85 5.15 27.22
C GLN A 190 -29.85 4.69 26.14
N PHE A 191 -30.12 3.57 25.51
CA PHE A 191 -29.33 3.08 24.37
C PHE A 191 -29.30 4.10 23.23
N LYS A 192 -30.45 4.70 22.89
CA LYS A 192 -30.53 5.75 21.88
C LYS A 192 -29.77 7.02 22.30
N ILE A 193 -29.79 7.38 23.58
CA ILE A 193 -29.01 8.51 24.08
C ILE A 193 -27.51 8.24 23.94
N LEU A 194 -27.06 7.01 24.25
CA LEU A 194 -25.65 6.62 24.18
C LEU A 194 -25.16 6.48 22.73
N THR A 195 -25.90 5.77 21.89
CA THR A 195 -25.44 5.36 20.54
C THR A 195 -26.00 6.23 19.41
N GLY A 196 -26.94 7.15 19.70
CA GLY A 196 -27.66 7.94 18.70
C GLY A 196 -28.74 7.16 17.95
N LYS A 197 -28.81 5.81 18.10
CA LYS A 197 -29.71 4.93 17.35
C LYS A 197 -30.55 4.06 18.28
N LYS A 198 -31.71 3.60 17.82
CA LYS A 198 -32.45 2.55 18.51
C LYS A 198 -31.67 1.22 18.45
N PRO A 199 -31.81 0.31 19.44
CA PRO A 199 -31.10 -0.98 19.44
C PRO A 199 -31.27 -1.78 18.14
N THR A 200 -32.49 -1.84 17.61
CA THR A 200 -32.80 -2.52 16.34
C THR A 200 -32.10 -1.90 15.14
N ASP A 201 -32.04 -0.56 15.09
CA ASP A 201 -31.39 0.16 14.00
C ASP A 201 -29.86 -0.01 14.10
N TYR A 202 -29.32 -0.03 15.32
CA TYR A 202 -27.89 -0.28 15.59
C TYR A 202 -27.48 -1.68 15.12
N LEU A 203 -28.26 -2.71 15.49
CA LEU A 203 -28.02 -4.08 15.04
C LEU A 203 -28.09 -4.20 13.50
N ALA A 204 -29.09 -3.55 12.89
CA ALA A 204 -29.19 -3.52 11.43
C ALA A 204 -27.95 -2.88 10.79
N HIS A 205 -27.43 -1.78 11.34
CA HIS A 205 -26.18 -1.16 10.84
C HIS A 205 -24.97 -2.09 10.97
N LEU A 206 -24.79 -2.79 12.10
CA LEU A 206 -23.71 -3.77 12.29
C LEU A 206 -23.77 -4.85 11.20
N ARG A 207 -24.95 -5.46 11.02
CA ARG A 207 -25.19 -6.50 10.01
C ARG A 207 -24.91 -6.00 8.59
N ILE A 208 -25.38 -4.78 8.25
CA ILE A 208 -25.16 -4.22 6.92
C ILE A 208 -23.68 -3.89 6.68
N ASN A 209 -22.92 -3.47 7.69
CA ASN A 209 -21.49 -3.25 7.53
C ASN A 209 -20.74 -4.57 7.26
N GLN A 210 -21.10 -5.66 7.93
CA GLN A 210 -20.56 -6.98 7.62
C GLN A 210 -21.00 -7.49 6.23
N ALA A 211 -22.25 -7.20 5.84
CA ALA A 211 -22.72 -7.51 4.49
C ALA A 211 -21.89 -6.83 3.39
N LYS A 212 -21.48 -5.57 3.59
CA LYS A 212 -20.62 -4.85 2.62
C LYS A 212 -19.30 -5.59 2.38
N GLU A 213 -18.65 -6.06 3.43
CA GLU A 213 -17.40 -6.82 3.34
C GLU A 213 -17.61 -8.15 2.61
N LEU A 214 -18.65 -8.91 2.95
CA LEU A 214 -18.95 -10.18 2.30
C LEU A 214 -19.34 -10.01 0.84
N LEU A 215 -20.12 -8.98 0.49
CA LEU A 215 -20.53 -8.68 -0.89
C LEU A 215 -19.34 -8.28 -1.77
N CYS A 216 -18.31 -7.68 -1.21
CA CYS A 216 -17.12 -7.27 -1.95
C CYS A 216 -16.09 -8.41 -2.09
N ASN A 217 -16.03 -9.33 -1.11
CA ASN A 217 -14.95 -10.31 -0.99
C ASN A 217 -15.37 -11.76 -1.27
N SER A 218 -16.66 -12.01 -1.53
CA SER A 218 -17.15 -13.37 -1.82
C SER A 218 -18.11 -13.41 -2.99
N ALA A 219 -18.09 -14.52 -3.73
CA ALA A 219 -19.07 -14.83 -4.78
C ALA A 219 -20.30 -15.59 -4.24
N GLU A 220 -20.56 -15.49 -2.93
CA GLU A 220 -21.66 -16.24 -2.31
C GLU A 220 -23.05 -15.70 -2.71
N PRO A 221 -24.06 -16.58 -2.84
CA PRO A 221 -25.42 -16.15 -3.11
C PRO A 221 -25.95 -15.22 -2.01
N LEU A 222 -26.69 -14.18 -2.40
CA LEU A 222 -27.25 -13.17 -1.50
C LEU A 222 -28.02 -13.77 -0.31
N ARG A 223 -28.73 -14.87 -0.56
CA ARG A 223 -29.47 -15.64 0.47
C ARG A 223 -28.54 -16.22 1.53
N LYS A 224 -27.32 -16.65 1.15
CA LYS A 224 -26.34 -17.19 2.08
C LYS A 224 -25.73 -16.05 2.92
N ILE A 225 -25.34 -14.96 2.27
CA ILE A 225 -24.83 -13.76 2.94
C ILE A 225 -25.85 -13.22 3.96
N SER A 226 -27.12 -13.06 3.56
CA SER A 226 -28.16 -12.54 4.47
C SER A 226 -28.32 -13.40 5.71
N ARG A 227 -28.27 -14.72 5.61
CA ARG A 227 -28.35 -15.64 6.75
C ARG A 227 -27.12 -15.59 7.64
N GLN A 228 -25.93 -15.53 7.04
CA GLN A 228 -24.65 -15.47 7.74
C GLN A 228 -24.53 -14.22 8.64
N ILE A 229 -25.15 -13.11 8.24
CA ILE A 229 -25.18 -11.88 9.01
C ILE A 229 -26.42 -11.72 9.90
N GLY A 230 -27.20 -12.78 10.09
CA GLY A 230 -28.31 -12.87 11.03
C GLY A 230 -29.66 -12.33 10.51
N PHE A 231 -29.85 -12.11 9.20
CA PHE A 231 -31.17 -11.81 8.64
C PHE A 231 -31.90 -13.11 8.29
N LYS A 232 -33.15 -13.24 8.76
CA LYS A 232 -34.02 -14.39 8.49
C LYS A 232 -34.62 -14.35 7.09
N ASP A 233 -34.82 -13.17 6.54
CA ASP A 233 -35.47 -12.90 5.26
C ASP A 233 -34.59 -12.06 4.33
N GLU A 234 -34.33 -12.56 3.13
CA GLU A 234 -33.48 -11.91 2.12
C GLU A 234 -34.09 -10.60 1.60
N SER A 235 -35.44 -10.56 1.48
CA SER A 235 -36.13 -9.35 1.01
C SER A 235 -36.07 -8.24 2.06
N TYR A 236 -36.17 -8.60 3.34
CA TYR A 236 -36.00 -7.64 4.45
C TYR A 236 -34.56 -7.12 4.51
N PHE A 237 -33.57 -8.02 4.38
CA PHE A 237 -32.17 -7.63 4.25
C PHE A 237 -31.96 -6.65 3.10
N SER A 238 -32.44 -6.94 1.89
CA SER A 238 -32.28 -6.08 0.71
C SER A 238 -32.89 -4.68 0.93
N ARG A 239 -34.08 -4.61 1.56
CA ARG A 239 -34.69 -3.31 1.91
C ARG A 239 -33.87 -2.53 2.94
N CYS A 240 -33.38 -3.19 4.00
CA CYS A 240 -32.51 -2.59 5.00
C CYS A 240 -31.20 -2.10 4.37
N PHE A 241 -30.60 -2.90 3.52
CA PHE A 241 -29.36 -2.58 2.82
C PHE A 241 -29.55 -1.34 1.94
N HIS A 242 -30.58 -1.33 1.09
CA HIS A 242 -30.89 -0.18 0.24
C HIS A 242 -31.19 1.09 1.06
N LYS A 243 -31.96 0.97 2.15
CA LYS A 243 -32.26 2.10 3.04
C LYS A 243 -30.99 2.73 3.65
N LEU A 244 -29.97 1.91 3.98
CA LEU A 244 -28.76 2.36 4.67
C LEU A 244 -27.62 2.74 3.73
N THR A 245 -27.60 2.23 2.49
CA THR A 245 -26.51 2.45 1.54
C THR A 245 -26.91 3.24 0.30
N GLY A 246 -28.22 3.37 0.03
CA GLY A 246 -28.75 3.96 -1.19
C GLY A 246 -28.72 3.02 -2.41
N ASN A 247 -28.09 1.85 -2.32
CA ASN A 247 -27.96 0.88 -3.40
C ASN A 247 -28.53 -0.49 -2.97
N THR A 248 -29.00 -1.27 -3.92
CA THR A 248 -29.27 -2.69 -3.64
C THR A 248 -27.97 -3.45 -3.36
N PRO A 249 -27.99 -4.60 -2.64
CA PRO A 249 -26.80 -5.40 -2.40
C PRO A 249 -26.03 -5.76 -3.69
N ARG A 250 -26.73 -6.06 -4.78
CA ARG A 250 -26.12 -6.39 -6.08
C ARG A 250 -25.48 -5.17 -6.75
N GLU A 251 -26.17 -4.03 -6.75
CA GLU A 251 -25.61 -2.77 -7.27
C GLU A 251 -24.37 -2.37 -6.48
N TYR A 252 -24.44 -2.49 -5.15
CA TYR A 252 -23.29 -2.19 -4.26
C TYR A 252 -22.09 -3.09 -4.58
N ALA A 253 -22.29 -4.40 -4.69
CA ALA A 253 -21.25 -5.34 -5.08
C ALA A 253 -20.65 -4.98 -6.46
N ASN A 254 -21.50 -4.68 -7.46
CA ASN A 254 -21.05 -4.32 -8.80
C ASN A 254 -20.27 -2.99 -8.83
N ILE A 255 -20.74 -1.97 -8.12
CA ILE A 255 -20.05 -0.66 -8.01
C ILE A 255 -18.68 -0.85 -7.37
N HIS A 256 -18.61 -1.63 -6.29
CA HIS A 256 -17.33 -1.89 -5.61
C HIS A 256 -16.39 -2.77 -6.42
N LEU A 257 -16.89 -3.80 -7.11
CA LEU A 257 -16.11 -4.60 -8.05
C LEU A 257 -15.55 -3.73 -9.19
N HIS A 258 -16.36 -2.83 -9.76
CA HIS A 258 -15.89 -1.89 -10.78
C HIS A 258 -14.92 -0.83 -10.23
N ASN A 259 -15.12 -0.35 -9.00
CA ASN A 259 -14.19 0.59 -8.35
C ASN A 259 -12.87 -0.05 -7.95
N GLN A 260 -12.83 -1.37 -7.74
CA GLN A 260 -11.61 -2.12 -7.44
C GLN A 260 -10.89 -2.60 -8.71
N GLN A 261 -11.48 -2.45 -9.88
CA GLN A 261 -10.87 -2.78 -11.16
C GLN A 261 -10.54 -1.51 -11.95
N LYS A 262 -9.53 -1.62 -12.78
CA LYS A 262 -9.18 -0.63 -13.80
C LYS A 262 -9.06 -1.31 -15.14
N THR A 263 -9.43 -0.62 -16.20
CA THR A 263 -9.26 -1.11 -17.57
C THR A 263 -7.87 -0.71 -18.07
N VAL A 264 -7.15 -1.67 -18.60
CA VAL A 264 -5.86 -1.48 -19.26
C VAL A 264 -5.91 -2.07 -20.66
N VAL A 265 -5.18 -1.45 -21.60
CA VAL A 265 -5.02 -2.00 -22.93
C VAL A 265 -3.68 -2.72 -22.99
N ASP A 266 -3.69 -3.99 -23.36
CA ASP A 266 -2.48 -4.79 -23.49
C ASP A 266 -1.79 -4.64 -24.86
N SER A 267 -0.68 -5.32 -25.07
CA SER A 267 0.08 -5.23 -26.34
C SER A 267 -0.63 -5.81 -27.56
N LEU A 268 -1.69 -6.59 -27.35
CA LEU A 268 -2.57 -7.12 -28.41
C LEU A 268 -3.74 -6.19 -28.72
N GLY A 269 -3.87 -5.05 -28.03
CA GLY A 269 -4.98 -4.13 -28.14
C GLY A 269 -6.26 -4.56 -27.43
N ARG A 270 -6.18 -5.55 -26.53
CA ARG A 270 -7.32 -6.05 -25.76
C ARG A 270 -7.54 -5.16 -24.53
N GLU A 271 -8.80 -4.86 -24.22
CA GLU A 271 -9.20 -4.23 -22.97
C GLU A 271 -9.32 -5.29 -21.87
N ILE A 272 -8.48 -5.18 -20.84
CA ILE A 272 -8.44 -6.13 -19.71
C ILE A 272 -8.84 -5.39 -18.43
N HIS A 273 -9.78 -5.96 -17.69
CA HIS A 273 -10.16 -5.46 -16.37
C HIS A 273 -9.27 -6.08 -15.30
N VAL A 274 -8.36 -5.31 -14.75
CA VAL A 274 -7.38 -5.76 -13.76
C VAL A 274 -7.71 -5.21 -12.37
N PRO A 275 -7.49 -5.97 -11.28
CA PRO A 275 -7.63 -5.46 -9.92
C PRO A 275 -6.66 -4.27 -9.68
N LYS A 276 -7.10 -3.24 -8.96
CA LYS A 276 -6.24 -2.10 -8.59
C LYS A 276 -5.14 -2.51 -7.62
N ASP A 277 -5.46 -3.35 -6.66
CA ASP A 277 -4.57 -3.76 -5.56
C ASP A 277 -4.21 -5.25 -5.64
N ALA A 278 -3.89 -5.76 -6.85
CA ALA A 278 -3.51 -7.15 -7.04
C ALA A 278 -2.24 -7.46 -6.22
N THR A 279 -2.33 -8.43 -5.33
CA THR A 279 -1.22 -8.93 -4.49
C THR A 279 -0.74 -10.30 -4.95
N ARG A 280 -1.62 -11.11 -5.53
CA ARG A 280 -1.36 -12.46 -6.00
C ARG A 280 -1.02 -12.45 -7.50
N ILE A 281 0.20 -12.03 -7.81
CA ILE A 281 0.66 -11.83 -9.19
C ILE A 281 1.51 -13.02 -9.63
N VAL A 282 1.28 -13.50 -10.84
CA VAL A 282 2.14 -14.45 -11.53
C VAL A 282 2.73 -13.77 -12.76
N THR A 283 4.01 -14.00 -13.02
CA THR A 283 4.69 -13.44 -14.18
C THR A 283 5.26 -14.55 -15.07
N ALA A 284 4.87 -14.56 -16.33
CA ALA A 284 5.34 -15.51 -17.31
C ALA A 284 6.17 -14.83 -18.39
N GLY A 285 7.37 -15.34 -18.55
CA GLY A 285 8.40 -14.73 -19.38
C GLY A 285 9.60 -14.31 -18.56
N THR A 286 10.60 -13.80 -19.27
CA THR A 286 11.89 -13.47 -18.66
C THR A 286 12.03 -11.99 -18.29
N ASP A 287 11.09 -11.13 -18.72
CA ASP A 287 11.31 -9.67 -18.76
C ASP A 287 10.58 -8.90 -17.66
N THR A 288 9.95 -9.59 -16.69
CA THR A 288 9.01 -8.93 -15.76
C THR A 288 9.32 -9.16 -14.29
N LEU A 289 10.10 -10.19 -13.99
CA LEU A 289 10.40 -10.56 -12.61
C LEU A 289 11.24 -9.49 -11.90
N GLY A 290 12.29 -9.00 -12.56
CA GLY A 290 13.17 -7.97 -12.01
C GLY A 290 12.43 -6.67 -11.72
N GLU A 291 11.48 -6.29 -12.57
CA GLU A 291 10.61 -5.14 -12.41
C GLU A 291 9.72 -5.28 -11.17
N LEU A 292 9.02 -6.39 -11.00
CA LEU A 292 8.19 -6.63 -9.82
C LEU A 292 9.01 -6.61 -8.53
N LEU A 293 10.19 -7.23 -8.53
CA LEU A 293 11.06 -7.28 -7.36
C LEU A 293 11.59 -5.90 -6.93
N VAL A 294 11.89 -4.99 -7.87
CA VAL A 294 12.32 -3.62 -7.51
C VAL A 294 11.16 -2.74 -7.07
N LEU A 295 9.93 -3.08 -7.49
CA LEU A 295 8.70 -2.46 -7.01
C LEU A 295 8.24 -2.99 -5.64
N GLY A 296 9.01 -3.90 -5.03
CA GLY A 296 8.72 -4.50 -3.72
C GLY A 296 7.69 -5.63 -3.78
N ILE A 297 7.40 -6.17 -4.96
CA ILE A 297 6.43 -7.24 -5.16
C ILE A 297 7.17 -8.54 -5.44
N SER A 298 6.93 -9.57 -4.63
CA SER A 298 7.39 -10.94 -4.89
C SER A 298 6.24 -11.70 -5.57
N PRO A 299 6.35 -12.07 -6.85
CA PRO A 299 5.28 -12.80 -7.53
C PRO A 299 5.14 -14.21 -6.96
N LEU A 300 3.95 -14.81 -7.08
CA LEU A 300 3.68 -16.18 -6.66
C LEU A 300 4.42 -17.19 -7.53
N GLY A 301 4.52 -16.92 -8.83
CA GLY A 301 5.11 -17.79 -9.82
C GLY A 301 5.85 -17.04 -10.91
N ALA A 302 6.91 -17.65 -11.43
CA ALA A 302 7.72 -17.17 -12.56
C ALA A 302 8.41 -18.33 -13.30
N ALA A 303 9.06 -18.04 -14.42
CA ALA A 303 9.83 -19.01 -15.21
C ALA A 303 11.18 -19.38 -14.54
N ILE A 304 11.12 -19.89 -13.29
CA ILE A 304 12.29 -20.10 -12.42
C ILE A 304 13.29 -21.09 -13.01
N SER A 305 12.82 -22.13 -13.70
CA SER A 305 13.70 -23.14 -14.33
C SER A 305 14.73 -22.52 -15.27
N ILE A 306 14.39 -21.41 -15.94
CA ILE A 306 15.29 -20.69 -16.83
C ILE A 306 16.03 -19.59 -16.08
N MET A 307 15.29 -18.77 -15.35
CA MET A 307 15.83 -17.59 -14.67
C MET A 307 16.89 -17.95 -13.63
N LYS A 308 16.75 -19.09 -12.98
CA LYS A 308 17.73 -19.58 -11.99
C LYS A 308 19.18 -19.57 -12.49
N ASN A 309 19.40 -19.79 -13.78
CA ASN A 309 20.74 -19.83 -14.38
C ASN A 309 21.10 -18.54 -15.15
N GLN A 310 20.17 -17.59 -15.28
CA GLN A 310 20.33 -16.40 -16.12
C GLN A 310 20.40 -15.09 -15.34
N VAL A 311 20.05 -15.08 -14.06
CA VAL A 311 20.02 -13.86 -13.26
C VAL A 311 21.05 -13.89 -12.12
N ILE A 312 21.50 -12.70 -11.72
CA ILE A 312 22.49 -12.52 -10.64
C ILE A 312 21.89 -12.53 -9.23
N TYR A 313 20.58 -12.65 -9.10
CA TYR A 313 19.85 -12.52 -7.82
C TYR A 313 19.13 -13.82 -7.42
N HIS A 314 19.78 -14.96 -7.54
CA HIS A 314 19.24 -16.30 -7.25
C HIS A 314 18.58 -16.43 -5.87
N ASN A 315 19.10 -15.71 -4.88
CA ASN A 315 18.58 -15.73 -3.52
C ASN A 315 17.14 -15.19 -3.41
N LYS A 316 16.74 -14.30 -4.32
CA LYS A 316 15.38 -13.76 -4.38
C LYS A 316 14.37 -14.70 -5.02
N LEU A 317 14.82 -15.79 -5.63
CA LEU A 317 13.96 -16.75 -6.35
C LEU A 317 13.41 -17.88 -5.47
N ARG A 318 13.90 -18.03 -4.23
CA ARG A 318 13.67 -19.23 -3.40
C ARG A 318 12.20 -19.51 -3.09
N ASN A 319 11.39 -18.47 -2.96
CA ASN A 319 9.98 -18.57 -2.55
C ASN A 319 9.01 -18.36 -3.73
N ILE A 320 9.50 -18.39 -4.98
CA ILE A 320 8.70 -18.18 -6.17
C ILE A 320 8.49 -19.53 -6.86
N HIS A 321 7.24 -19.89 -7.14
CA HIS A 321 6.92 -21.15 -7.79
C HIS A 321 7.33 -21.16 -9.25
N ASN A 322 7.83 -22.31 -9.72
CA ASN A 322 8.21 -22.47 -11.12
C ASN A 322 6.99 -22.84 -11.98
N ILE A 323 6.56 -21.93 -12.84
CA ILE A 323 5.44 -22.11 -13.75
C ILE A 323 5.85 -22.54 -15.17
N GLY A 324 7.12 -22.90 -15.38
CA GLY A 324 7.63 -23.19 -16.72
C GLY A 324 7.91 -21.93 -17.56
N TYR A 325 8.50 -22.14 -18.73
CA TYR A 325 8.88 -21.04 -19.64
C TYR A 325 7.69 -20.41 -20.36
N TRP A 326 6.72 -21.25 -20.78
CA TRP A 326 5.59 -20.86 -21.61
C TRP A 326 4.30 -20.58 -20.83
N ALA A 327 4.39 -20.25 -19.54
CA ALA A 327 3.21 -19.99 -18.72
C ALA A 327 2.26 -21.20 -18.66
N ASP A 328 2.71 -22.28 -18.06
CA ASP A 328 1.96 -23.52 -17.92
C ASP A 328 0.63 -23.30 -17.17
N PRO A 329 -0.56 -23.42 -17.82
CA PRO A 329 -1.83 -23.07 -17.20
C PRO A 329 -2.16 -23.93 -15.98
N GLU A 330 -1.80 -25.23 -15.96
CA GLU A 330 -2.07 -26.11 -14.81
C GLU A 330 -1.35 -25.60 -13.57
N LYS A 331 -0.05 -25.30 -13.68
CA LYS A 331 0.74 -24.78 -12.57
C LYS A 331 0.31 -23.39 -12.11
N ILE A 332 -0.17 -22.57 -13.05
CA ILE A 332 -0.67 -21.22 -12.73
C ILE A 332 -1.99 -21.31 -11.98
N SER A 333 -2.90 -22.21 -12.40
CA SER A 333 -4.21 -22.35 -11.75
C SER A 333 -4.10 -22.78 -10.29
N GLU A 334 -3.12 -23.64 -9.95
CA GLU A 334 -2.84 -24.06 -8.57
C GLU A 334 -2.46 -22.87 -7.66
N LEU A 335 -1.87 -21.84 -8.22
CA LEU A 335 -1.47 -20.64 -7.48
C LEU A 335 -2.61 -19.66 -7.23
N GLN A 336 -3.76 -19.82 -7.89
CA GLN A 336 -4.93 -18.94 -7.79
C GLN A 336 -4.56 -17.44 -7.87
N PRO A 337 -3.94 -16.98 -8.96
CA PRO A 337 -3.51 -15.59 -9.10
C PRO A 337 -4.70 -14.64 -9.30
N GLU A 338 -4.46 -13.36 -9.00
CA GLU A 338 -5.39 -12.25 -9.27
C GLU A 338 -5.03 -11.52 -10.58
N LEU A 339 -3.78 -11.66 -11.02
CA LEU A 339 -3.25 -11.00 -12.21
C LEU A 339 -2.12 -11.82 -12.83
N LEU A 340 -2.17 -12.00 -14.15
CA LEU A 340 -1.10 -12.57 -14.94
C LEU A 340 -0.41 -11.48 -15.77
N LEU A 341 0.92 -11.36 -15.64
CA LEU A 341 1.76 -10.53 -16.48
C LEU A 341 2.57 -11.43 -17.41
N VAL A 342 2.32 -11.38 -18.70
CA VAL A 342 2.80 -12.39 -19.64
C VAL A 342 3.56 -11.75 -20.80
N SER A 343 4.83 -12.13 -20.98
CA SER A 343 5.62 -11.76 -22.16
C SER A 343 5.91 -12.96 -23.08
N ASN A 344 5.93 -14.18 -22.51
CA ASN A 344 6.13 -15.42 -23.26
C ASN A 344 4.97 -16.38 -23.02
N TYR A 345 4.25 -16.73 -24.07
CA TYR A 345 3.12 -17.64 -24.03
C TYR A 345 2.97 -18.37 -25.38
N ARG A 346 2.25 -19.49 -25.37
CA ARG A 346 1.77 -20.10 -26.60
C ARG A 346 0.41 -19.53 -26.94
N ALA A 347 0.18 -19.17 -28.20
CA ALA A 347 -1.07 -18.54 -28.60
C ALA A 347 -2.31 -19.42 -28.28
N GLN A 348 -2.17 -20.72 -28.31
CA GLN A 348 -3.21 -21.69 -27.96
C GLN A 348 -3.57 -21.67 -26.46
N ASP A 349 -2.63 -21.31 -25.57
CA ASP A 349 -2.83 -21.35 -24.12
C ASP A 349 -3.49 -20.04 -23.61
N LEU A 350 -3.58 -19.00 -24.44
CA LEU A 350 -4.06 -17.68 -24.02
C LEU A 350 -5.49 -17.70 -23.47
N GLN A 351 -6.38 -18.47 -24.09
CA GLN A 351 -7.76 -18.59 -23.64
C GLN A 351 -7.87 -19.27 -22.26
N GLU A 352 -7.02 -20.26 -22.00
CA GLU A 352 -6.94 -20.92 -20.69
C GLU A 352 -6.36 -19.99 -19.62
N LEU A 353 -5.33 -19.21 -19.95
CA LEU A 353 -4.76 -18.20 -19.07
C LEU A 353 -5.78 -17.12 -18.70
N ASP A 354 -6.54 -16.60 -19.69
CA ASP A 354 -7.60 -15.62 -19.47
C ASP A 354 -8.75 -16.18 -18.61
N ALA A 355 -8.98 -17.49 -18.63
CA ALA A 355 -9.98 -18.16 -17.77
C ALA A 355 -9.50 -18.30 -16.31
N ILE A 356 -8.18 -18.33 -16.05
CA ILE A 356 -7.61 -18.42 -14.71
C ILE A 356 -7.63 -17.07 -14.01
N ALA A 357 -7.13 -16.03 -14.67
CA ALA A 357 -7.11 -14.66 -14.14
C ALA A 357 -6.93 -13.62 -15.26
N PRO A 358 -7.27 -12.35 -15.02
CA PRO A 358 -6.96 -11.26 -15.95
C PRO A 358 -5.51 -11.33 -16.43
N THR A 359 -5.32 -11.52 -17.75
CA THR A 359 -4.03 -11.76 -18.38
C THR A 359 -3.62 -10.56 -19.22
N VAL A 360 -2.58 -9.85 -18.81
CA VAL A 360 -2.02 -8.69 -19.52
C VAL A 360 -0.80 -9.14 -20.31
N ILE A 361 -0.88 -9.04 -21.65
CA ILE A 361 0.24 -9.34 -22.53
C ILE A 361 1.12 -8.10 -22.65
N LEU A 362 2.39 -8.28 -22.30
CA LEU A 362 3.37 -7.18 -22.27
C LEU A 362 4.02 -6.99 -23.66
N ASN A 363 4.34 -5.74 -23.97
CA ASN A 363 5.02 -5.42 -25.21
C ASN A 363 6.52 -5.75 -25.08
N SER A 364 6.98 -6.74 -25.82
CA SER A 364 8.40 -7.15 -25.87
C SER A 364 9.36 -6.07 -26.42
N LYS A 365 8.82 -5.00 -27.06
CA LYS A 365 9.61 -3.89 -27.56
C LYS A 365 9.85 -2.77 -26.53
N PHE A 366 9.20 -2.84 -25.38
CA PHE A 366 9.42 -1.85 -24.34
C PHE A 366 10.87 -1.87 -23.85
N ARG A 367 11.48 -0.69 -23.80
CA ARG A 367 12.76 -0.49 -23.11
C ARG A 367 12.57 -0.58 -21.61
N LEU A 368 13.63 -0.79 -20.85
CA LEU A 368 13.61 -1.01 -19.42
C LEU A 368 12.73 -0.03 -18.64
N PHE A 369 12.91 1.28 -18.85
CA PHE A 369 12.16 2.30 -18.10
C PHE A 369 10.68 2.36 -18.51
N GLU A 370 10.39 2.15 -19.79
CA GLU A 370 9.02 2.08 -20.29
C GLU A 370 8.30 0.87 -19.70
N ARG A 371 8.96 -0.28 -19.71
CA ARG A 371 8.45 -1.54 -19.14
C ARG A 371 8.23 -1.42 -17.63
N LEU A 372 9.21 -0.85 -16.90
CA LEU A 372 9.09 -0.63 -15.47
C LEU A 372 7.92 0.31 -15.12
N ARG A 373 7.78 1.44 -15.84
CA ARG A 373 6.65 2.36 -15.65
C ARG A 373 5.31 1.72 -15.98
N TYR A 374 5.25 0.96 -17.05
CA TYR A 374 4.03 0.27 -17.45
C TYR A 374 3.59 -0.75 -16.39
N ILE A 375 4.49 -1.62 -15.94
CA ILE A 375 4.23 -2.60 -14.88
C ILE A 375 3.87 -1.88 -13.57
N ALA A 376 4.61 -0.86 -13.19
CA ALA A 376 4.35 -0.07 -11.99
C ALA A 376 2.94 0.55 -11.98
N LYS A 377 2.47 1.04 -13.14
CA LYS A 377 1.10 1.53 -13.31
C LYS A 377 0.08 0.41 -13.16
N LEU A 378 0.37 -0.81 -13.64
CA LEU A 378 -0.51 -1.97 -13.48
C LEU A 378 -0.67 -2.38 -12.02
N VAL A 379 0.38 -2.25 -11.21
CA VAL A 379 0.41 -2.74 -9.82
C VAL A 379 0.38 -1.61 -8.78
N GLU A 380 -0.01 -0.38 -9.17
CA GLU A 380 -0.11 0.82 -8.31
C GLU A 380 1.19 1.15 -7.54
N ARG A 381 2.34 0.99 -8.20
CA ARG A 381 3.69 1.26 -7.66
C ARG A 381 4.48 2.30 -8.47
N SER A 382 3.78 3.29 -9.02
CA SER A 382 4.41 4.31 -9.88
C SER A 382 5.45 5.16 -9.12
N LYS A 383 5.22 5.42 -7.84
CA LYS A 383 6.17 6.17 -7.00
C LYS A 383 7.49 5.40 -6.80
N GLU A 384 7.40 4.11 -6.57
CA GLU A 384 8.54 3.21 -6.41
C GLU A 384 9.36 3.11 -7.70
N ALA A 385 8.69 3.05 -8.85
CA ALA A 385 9.35 3.06 -10.15
C ALA A 385 10.14 4.35 -10.39
N GLU A 386 9.52 5.51 -10.20
CA GLU A 386 10.21 6.80 -10.39
C GLU A 386 11.36 6.99 -9.39
N LYS A 387 11.19 6.55 -8.16
CA LYS A 387 12.27 6.55 -7.15
C LYS A 387 13.44 5.67 -7.60
N TRP A 388 13.16 4.47 -8.12
CA TRP A 388 14.20 3.58 -8.63
C TRP A 388 14.91 4.20 -9.83
N ILE A 389 14.15 4.76 -10.81
CA ILE A 389 14.71 5.41 -12.01
C ILE A 389 15.63 6.57 -11.62
N THR A 390 15.16 7.46 -10.74
CA THR A 390 15.96 8.59 -10.25
C THR A 390 17.26 8.11 -9.59
N THR A 391 17.16 7.09 -8.73
CA THR A 391 18.33 6.51 -8.06
C THR A 391 19.31 5.90 -9.06
N TYR A 392 18.80 5.24 -10.10
CA TYR A 392 19.62 4.68 -11.16
C TYR A 392 20.33 5.77 -11.98
N GLU A 393 19.63 6.82 -12.36
CA GLU A 393 20.22 7.95 -13.11
C GLU A 393 21.26 8.70 -12.29
N ASP A 394 21.06 8.84 -10.96
CA ASP A 394 22.06 9.41 -10.07
C ASP A 394 23.33 8.55 -10.03
N LYS A 395 23.18 7.24 -9.92
CA LYS A 395 24.31 6.31 -10.02
C LYS A 395 25.02 6.40 -11.36
N VAL A 396 24.29 6.49 -12.45
CA VAL A 396 24.86 6.69 -13.79
C VAL A 396 25.73 7.94 -13.84
N ARG A 397 25.24 9.08 -13.29
CA ARG A 397 26.01 10.33 -13.23
C ARG A 397 27.32 10.19 -12.43
N LEU A 398 27.25 9.46 -11.30
CA LEU A 398 28.45 9.19 -10.48
C LEU A 398 29.46 8.31 -11.22
N VAL A 399 28.99 7.20 -11.81
CA VAL A 399 29.86 6.27 -12.55
C VAL A 399 30.49 6.93 -13.77
N ARG A 400 29.74 7.75 -14.50
CA ARG A 400 30.30 8.54 -15.63
C ARG A 400 31.44 9.47 -15.19
N ARG A 401 31.30 10.13 -14.03
CA ARG A 401 32.37 10.98 -13.46
C ARG A 401 33.58 10.14 -13.04
N GLU A 402 33.35 9.04 -12.38
CA GLU A 402 34.42 8.12 -11.94
C GLU A 402 35.21 7.51 -13.10
N LEU A 403 34.54 7.24 -14.21
CA LEU A 403 35.15 6.68 -15.42
C LEU A 403 35.72 7.75 -16.35
N ALA A 404 35.44 9.04 -16.15
CA ALA A 404 35.88 10.12 -17.04
C ALA A 404 37.40 10.13 -17.26
N ASP A 405 38.18 9.74 -16.23
CA ASP A 405 39.64 9.62 -16.30
C ASP A 405 40.11 8.25 -16.84
N ALA A 406 39.22 7.25 -16.90
CA ALA A 406 39.56 5.87 -17.27
C ALA A 406 39.30 5.57 -18.75
N TYR A 407 38.46 6.35 -19.41
CA TYR A 407 38.26 6.24 -20.85
C TYR A 407 38.06 7.63 -21.51
N VAL A 408 38.59 7.75 -22.70
CA VAL A 408 38.42 8.97 -23.50
C VAL A 408 36.99 8.99 -24.06
N THR A 409 36.29 10.09 -23.90
CA THR A 409 34.95 10.28 -24.48
C THR A 409 34.93 9.89 -25.96
N GLY A 410 34.12 8.90 -26.33
CA GLY A 410 34.01 8.42 -27.69
C GLY A 410 34.62 7.03 -27.96
N GLU A 411 35.20 6.38 -26.95
CA GLU A 411 35.62 4.99 -27.11
C GLU A 411 34.43 4.08 -27.44
N THR A 412 34.69 3.06 -28.24
CA THR A 412 33.71 2.09 -28.69
C THR A 412 33.71 0.85 -27.81
N ALA A 413 32.54 0.30 -27.58
CA ALA A 413 32.37 -0.96 -26.90
C ALA A 413 31.65 -1.98 -27.79
N THR A 414 31.91 -3.25 -27.59
CA THR A 414 31.17 -4.37 -28.19
C THR A 414 30.94 -5.44 -27.13
N VAL A 415 29.76 -6.02 -27.13
CA VAL A 415 29.37 -7.09 -26.19
C VAL A 415 29.15 -8.37 -26.98
N TYR A 416 29.95 -9.37 -26.68
CA TYR A 416 29.87 -10.74 -27.20
C TYR A 416 29.25 -11.64 -26.13
N LEU A 417 28.29 -12.48 -26.50
CA LEU A 417 27.71 -13.50 -25.62
C LEU A 417 27.93 -14.87 -26.20
N LYS A 418 28.64 -15.74 -25.46
CA LYS A 418 28.85 -17.14 -25.82
C LYS A 418 27.92 -18.03 -25.02
N LEU A 419 27.09 -18.81 -25.70
CA LEU A 419 26.19 -19.80 -25.11
C LEU A 419 26.44 -21.16 -25.77
N GLY A 420 27.19 -22.02 -25.09
CA GLY A 420 27.66 -23.25 -25.66
C GLY A 420 28.57 -22.97 -26.87
N GLU A 421 28.26 -23.57 -28.02
CA GLU A 421 29.00 -23.34 -29.26
C GLU A 421 28.56 -22.10 -30.05
N LYS A 422 27.48 -21.44 -29.62
CA LYS A 422 26.92 -20.26 -30.32
C LYS A 422 27.50 -18.98 -29.77
N LEU A 423 27.76 -18.06 -30.68
CA LEU A 423 28.28 -16.73 -30.37
C LEU A 423 27.37 -15.66 -30.91
N TYR A 424 27.08 -14.68 -30.08
CA TYR A 424 26.16 -13.58 -30.39
C TYR A 424 26.83 -12.21 -30.18
N ILE A 425 26.47 -11.26 -31.04
CA ILE A 425 26.72 -9.83 -30.82
C ILE A 425 25.45 -9.23 -30.19
N MET A 426 25.60 -8.54 -29.06
CA MET A 426 24.52 -7.89 -28.37
C MET A 426 24.37 -6.45 -28.82
N GLY A 427 23.15 -6.06 -29.16
CA GLY A 427 22.79 -4.69 -29.62
C GLY A 427 22.32 -3.80 -28.49
N GLN A 428 21.11 -4.03 -28.00
CA GLN A 428 20.43 -3.10 -27.07
C GLN A 428 19.95 -3.76 -25.77
N ASN A 429 20.38 -4.96 -25.42
CA ASN A 429 19.93 -5.66 -24.23
C ASN A 429 21.03 -5.73 -23.17
N GLY A 430 20.63 -5.83 -21.91
CA GLY A 430 21.47 -6.14 -20.77
C GLY A 430 22.70 -5.23 -20.64
N LEU A 431 23.89 -5.83 -20.63
CA LEU A 431 25.15 -5.11 -20.52
C LEU A 431 25.35 -4.09 -21.68
N ALA A 432 25.01 -4.48 -22.91
CA ALA A 432 25.17 -3.61 -24.08
C ALA A 432 24.34 -2.33 -23.95
N ALA A 433 23.08 -2.44 -23.54
CA ALA A 433 22.23 -1.28 -23.27
C ALA A 433 22.79 -0.42 -22.12
N THR A 434 23.32 -1.02 -21.06
CA THR A 434 23.96 -0.26 -19.97
C THR A 434 25.18 0.53 -20.46
N LEU A 435 26.03 -0.07 -21.30
CA LEU A 435 27.19 0.61 -21.85
C LEU A 435 26.81 1.76 -22.79
N TYR A 436 25.86 1.54 -23.70
CA TYR A 436 25.52 2.53 -24.74
C TYR A 436 24.57 3.61 -24.21
N GLU A 437 23.48 3.22 -23.58
CA GLU A 437 22.44 4.18 -23.14
C GLU A 437 22.84 4.88 -21.84
N SER A 438 23.36 4.11 -20.87
CA SER A 438 23.62 4.66 -19.54
C SER A 438 25.04 5.25 -19.41
N LEU A 439 26.07 4.58 -19.89
CA LEU A 439 27.46 5.03 -19.71
C LEU A 439 27.97 5.90 -20.87
N GLY A 440 27.36 5.83 -22.04
CA GLY A 440 27.68 6.71 -23.17
C GLY A 440 28.82 6.20 -24.07
N PHE A 441 29.16 4.90 -23.96
CA PHE A 441 30.03 4.25 -24.96
C PHE A 441 29.37 4.26 -26.34
N ARG A 442 30.17 4.39 -27.38
CA ARG A 442 29.67 4.22 -28.75
C ARG A 442 29.70 2.73 -29.12
N PRO A 443 28.64 2.19 -29.75
CA PRO A 443 28.74 0.87 -30.36
C PRO A 443 29.75 0.91 -31.50
N SER A 444 30.48 -0.20 -31.78
CA SER A 444 31.29 -0.30 -32.99
C SER A 444 30.41 -0.12 -34.24
N ALA A 445 31.00 0.27 -35.36
CA ALA A 445 30.24 0.68 -36.55
C ALA A 445 29.21 -0.37 -37.02
N LYS A 446 29.58 -1.65 -36.99
CA LYS A 446 28.67 -2.75 -37.36
C LYS A 446 27.59 -2.99 -36.31
N VAL A 447 27.91 -2.86 -35.00
CA VAL A 447 26.92 -2.95 -33.94
C VAL A 447 25.94 -1.79 -34.02
N LYS A 448 26.39 -0.57 -34.33
CA LYS A 448 25.50 0.57 -34.54
C LYS A 448 24.46 0.28 -35.63
N HIS A 449 24.89 -0.32 -36.73
CA HIS A 449 23.97 -0.71 -37.80
C HIS A 449 22.92 -1.76 -37.39
N LEU A 450 23.30 -2.71 -36.52
CA LEU A 450 22.33 -3.66 -35.93
C LEU A 450 21.28 -2.96 -35.08
N ILE A 451 21.71 -2.01 -34.26
CA ILE A 451 20.83 -1.21 -33.38
C ILE A 451 19.85 -0.39 -34.21
N GLU A 452 20.34 0.25 -35.28
CA GLU A 452 19.53 1.05 -36.23
C GLU A 452 18.46 0.18 -36.94
N LYS A 453 18.75 -1.09 -37.17
CA LYS A 453 17.78 -2.07 -37.69
C LYS A 453 16.81 -2.64 -36.64
N GLY A 454 16.91 -2.20 -35.39
CA GLY A 454 16.10 -2.72 -34.29
C GLY A 454 16.41 -4.15 -33.88
N GLN A 455 17.61 -4.66 -34.21
CA GLN A 455 18.03 -6.01 -33.85
C GLN A 455 18.66 -5.99 -32.45
N ALA A 456 18.06 -6.70 -31.52
CA ALA A 456 18.56 -6.79 -30.15
C ALA A 456 19.88 -7.60 -30.06
N TRP A 457 20.04 -8.57 -30.94
CA TRP A 457 21.23 -9.42 -31.07
C TRP A 457 21.28 -10.09 -32.45
N ILE A 458 22.44 -10.60 -32.83
CA ILE A 458 22.63 -11.48 -33.98
C ILE A 458 23.56 -12.62 -33.62
N GLU A 459 23.35 -13.79 -34.20
CA GLU A 459 24.30 -14.92 -34.15
C GLU A 459 25.40 -14.70 -35.19
N ILE A 460 26.64 -14.94 -34.80
CA ILE A 460 27.83 -14.84 -35.68
C ILE A 460 28.71 -16.08 -35.57
N GLN A 461 29.55 -16.29 -36.56
CA GLN A 461 30.63 -17.26 -36.49
C GLN A 461 31.87 -16.67 -35.80
N GLN A 462 32.67 -17.49 -35.13
CA GLN A 462 33.83 -17.03 -34.37
C GLN A 462 34.80 -16.19 -35.21
N HIS A 463 35.07 -16.58 -36.46
CA HIS A 463 35.95 -15.84 -37.36
C HIS A 463 35.43 -14.43 -37.73
N GLN A 464 34.15 -14.16 -37.54
CA GLN A 464 33.54 -12.86 -37.82
C GLN A 464 33.72 -11.86 -36.68
N MET A 465 34.20 -12.25 -35.52
CA MET A 465 34.37 -11.40 -34.34
C MET A 465 35.14 -10.11 -34.63
N ASN A 466 36.24 -10.25 -35.44
CA ASN A 466 37.10 -9.14 -35.84
C ASN A 466 36.36 -8.00 -36.56
N HIS A 467 35.19 -8.27 -37.13
CA HIS A 467 34.36 -7.25 -37.81
C HIS A 467 33.58 -6.34 -36.86
N TYR A 468 33.47 -6.77 -35.58
CA TYR A 468 32.63 -6.06 -34.58
C TYR A 468 33.47 -5.45 -33.45
N VAL A 469 34.77 -5.52 -33.52
CA VAL A 469 35.70 -5.09 -32.47
C VAL A 469 35.50 -3.63 -32.11
N GLY A 470 35.43 -3.36 -30.80
CA GLY A 470 35.49 -2.03 -30.21
C GLY A 470 36.84 -1.80 -29.47
N ASN A 471 37.00 -0.59 -28.93
CA ASN A 471 38.11 -0.31 -28.01
C ASN A 471 38.02 -1.19 -26.77
N HIS A 472 36.79 -1.45 -26.32
CA HIS A 472 36.47 -2.38 -25.23
C HIS A 472 35.60 -3.52 -25.76
N ASN A 473 36.01 -4.74 -25.53
CA ASN A 473 35.29 -5.95 -25.90
C ASN A 473 34.89 -6.69 -24.63
N PHE A 474 33.61 -6.76 -24.37
CA PHE A 474 33.04 -7.50 -23.25
C PHE A 474 32.64 -8.88 -23.75
N ILE A 475 33.28 -9.90 -23.21
CA ILE A 475 33.06 -11.29 -23.59
C ILE A 475 32.33 -11.99 -22.45
N LEU A 476 31.05 -12.25 -22.66
CA LEU A 476 30.20 -12.91 -21.70
C LEU A 476 30.20 -14.41 -21.95
N VAL A 477 30.61 -15.17 -20.95
CA VAL A 477 30.76 -16.64 -21.01
C VAL A 477 30.03 -17.29 -19.84
N SER A 478 29.82 -18.61 -19.91
CA SER A 478 29.24 -19.32 -18.77
C SER A 478 30.15 -19.24 -17.52
N PRO A 479 29.58 -19.38 -16.30
CA PRO A 479 30.38 -19.40 -15.07
C PRO A 479 31.50 -20.45 -15.08
N GLN A 480 31.27 -21.61 -15.69
CA GLN A 480 32.26 -22.69 -15.82
C GLN A 480 33.42 -22.27 -16.74
N GLU A 481 33.09 -21.68 -17.90
CA GLU A 481 34.10 -21.18 -18.83
C GLU A 481 34.88 -20.01 -18.23
N LEU A 482 34.24 -19.17 -17.44
CA LEU A 482 34.89 -18.03 -16.76
C LEU A 482 35.94 -18.51 -15.75
N GLN A 483 35.65 -19.58 -14.99
CA GLN A 483 36.60 -20.18 -14.04
C GLN A 483 37.84 -20.81 -14.72
N THR A 484 37.64 -21.31 -15.93
CA THR A 484 38.73 -21.96 -16.71
C THR A 484 39.33 -21.02 -17.76
N ALA A 485 38.95 -19.76 -17.76
CA ALA A 485 39.28 -18.78 -18.80
C ALA A 485 40.77 -18.66 -19.10
N THR A 486 41.66 -18.77 -18.09
CA THR A 486 43.11 -18.70 -18.25
C THR A 486 43.70 -19.88 -18.98
N HIS A 487 43.00 -21.01 -19.09
CA HIS A 487 43.50 -22.26 -19.69
C HIS A 487 42.64 -22.78 -20.84
N CYS A 488 41.63 -22.03 -21.27
CA CYS A 488 40.72 -22.44 -22.32
C CYS A 488 41.22 -21.97 -23.71
N PRO A 489 41.56 -22.91 -24.63
CA PRO A 489 42.06 -22.57 -25.98
C PRO A 489 41.10 -21.67 -26.77
N GLN A 490 39.81 -21.84 -26.57
CA GLN A 490 38.76 -21.03 -27.23
C GLN A 490 38.80 -19.57 -26.78
N ILE A 491 39.09 -19.29 -25.51
CA ILE A 491 39.24 -17.94 -24.98
C ILE A 491 40.50 -17.27 -25.51
N ALA A 492 41.62 -18.01 -25.63
CA ALA A 492 42.81 -17.51 -26.28
C ALA A 492 42.55 -17.10 -27.74
N THR A 493 41.78 -17.90 -28.48
CA THR A 493 41.39 -17.60 -29.86
C THR A 493 40.49 -16.35 -29.89
N ILE A 494 39.54 -16.21 -28.98
CA ILE A 494 38.70 -15.01 -28.88
C ILE A 494 39.56 -13.77 -28.66
N THR A 495 40.50 -13.82 -27.72
CA THR A 495 41.41 -12.70 -27.41
C THR A 495 42.26 -12.30 -28.62
N THR A 496 42.68 -13.26 -29.44
CA THR A 496 43.42 -13.00 -30.70
C THR A 496 42.54 -12.32 -31.76
N LEU A 497 41.27 -12.70 -31.84
CA LEU A 497 40.31 -12.16 -32.81
C LEU A 497 39.71 -10.79 -32.40
N THR A 498 39.87 -10.40 -31.14
CA THR A 498 39.34 -9.14 -30.62
C THR A 498 40.47 -8.25 -30.10
N PRO A 499 41.22 -7.58 -30.99
CA PRO A 499 42.21 -6.60 -30.57
C PRO A 499 41.55 -5.47 -29.79
N GLY A 500 42.20 -4.99 -28.73
CA GLY A 500 41.68 -3.99 -27.83
C GLY A 500 41.64 -4.48 -26.38
N LYS A 501 40.92 -3.78 -25.52
CA LYS A 501 40.76 -4.16 -24.11
C LYS A 501 39.64 -5.21 -23.97
N ASN A 502 40.02 -6.43 -23.61
CA ASN A 502 39.07 -7.53 -23.44
C ASN A 502 38.68 -7.69 -21.97
N HIS A 503 37.37 -7.75 -21.70
CA HIS A 503 36.77 -7.91 -20.39
C HIS A 503 35.91 -9.16 -20.37
N PHE A 504 36.36 -10.17 -19.64
CA PHE A 504 35.58 -11.41 -19.47
C PHE A 504 34.64 -11.29 -18.28
N MET A 505 33.38 -11.62 -18.51
CA MET A 505 32.32 -11.55 -17.49
C MET A 505 31.42 -12.78 -17.58
N ASP A 506 30.68 -13.04 -16.50
CA ASP A 506 29.65 -14.06 -16.47
C ASP A 506 28.45 -13.66 -17.36
N ALA A 507 27.93 -14.64 -18.13
CA ALA A 507 26.80 -14.44 -19.02
C ALA A 507 25.51 -13.94 -18.30
N THR A 508 25.38 -14.18 -17.00
CA THR A 508 24.25 -13.67 -16.20
C THR A 508 24.17 -12.16 -16.14
N TRP A 509 25.27 -11.44 -16.43
CA TRP A 509 25.30 -9.99 -16.51
C TRP A 509 24.64 -9.41 -17.77
N ASN A 510 24.23 -10.26 -18.71
CA ASN A 510 23.52 -9.83 -19.91
C ASN A 510 22.01 -9.73 -19.73
N TYR A 511 21.49 -10.04 -18.56
CA TYR A 511 20.06 -10.00 -18.32
C TYR A 511 19.56 -8.55 -18.28
N ASP A 512 18.46 -8.26 -19.01
CA ASP A 512 17.96 -6.89 -19.17
C ASP A 512 16.82 -6.58 -18.21
N ASP A 513 17.16 -6.45 -16.94
CA ASP A 513 16.22 -6.06 -15.88
C ASP A 513 16.80 -4.97 -14.95
N PRO A 514 15.95 -4.33 -14.13
CA PRO A 514 16.39 -3.24 -13.26
C PRO A 514 17.47 -3.67 -12.25
N ILE A 515 17.40 -4.88 -11.72
CA ILE A 515 18.35 -5.37 -10.70
C ILE A 515 19.73 -5.54 -11.33
N THR A 516 19.79 -6.19 -12.49
CA THR A 516 21.04 -6.43 -13.20
C THR A 516 21.67 -5.12 -13.66
N ARG A 517 20.88 -4.24 -14.29
CA ARG A 517 21.42 -2.93 -14.72
C ARG A 517 21.88 -2.06 -13.55
N GLY A 518 21.14 -2.06 -12.42
CA GLY A 518 21.56 -1.34 -11.22
C GLY A 518 22.87 -1.83 -10.64
N ARG A 519 23.11 -3.15 -10.63
CA ARG A 519 24.36 -3.76 -10.17
C ARG A 519 25.51 -3.62 -11.15
N LEU A 520 25.23 -3.60 -12.46
CA LEU A 520 26.27 -3.32 -13.46
C LEU A 520 26.96 -1.98 -13.20
N LEU A 521 26.23 -0.95 -12.78
CA LEU A 521 26.82 0.35 -12.42
C LEU A 521 27.76 0.26 -11.20
N GLU A 522 27.61 -0.75 -10.34
CA GLU A 522 28.51 -0.97 -9.20
C GLU A 522 29.78 -1.74 -9.62
N VAL A 523 29.66 -2.66 -10.56
CA VAL A 523 30.75 -3.57 -10.95
C VAL A 523 31.62 -3.00 -12.07
N LEU A 524 31.04 -2.31 -13.05
CA LEU A 524 31.77 -1.80 -14.21
C LEU A 524 32.96 -0.88 -13.85
N PRO A 525 32.88 0.03 -12.86
CA PRO A 525 34.04 0.84 -12.46
C PRO A 525 35.27 0.00 -12.05
N TYR A 526 35.04 -1.11 -11.36
CA TYR A 526 36.15 -2.03 -10.97
C TYR A 526 36.73 -2.76 -12.16
N ILE A 527 35.88 -3.16 -13.14
CA ILE A 527 36.34 -3.84 -14.37
C ILE A 527 37.22 -2.91 -15.19
N PHE A 528 36.85 -1.65 -15.33
CA PHE A 528 37.63 -0.66 -16.07
C PHE A 528 38.95 -0.28 -15.38
N LYS A 529 38.97 -0.28 -14.02
CA LYS A 529 40.18 0.03 -13.23
C LYS A 529 41.16 -1.13 -13.15
N LYS A 530 40.70 -2.38 -13.34
CA LYS A 530 41.54 -3.53 -13.36
C LYS A 530 42.41 -3.47 -14.63
N LYS A 531 43.73 -3.19 -14.47
CA LYS A 531 44.66 -3.25 -15.60
C LYS A 531 44.45 -4.57 -16.33
N THR A 532 44.11 -4.49 -17.61
CA THR A 532 44.10 -5.66 -18.52
C THR A 532 45.41 -6.41 -18.40
N MET A 533 45.37 -7.66 -17.94
CA MET A 533 46.51 -8.56 -17.99
C MET A 533 46.87 -8.87 -19.43
#